data_0c7a0423ddd16eda8edf8c94da9232a0
#
_entry.id   0c7a0423ddd16eda8edf8c94da9232a0
#
_cell.length_a   1.000
_cell.length_b   1.000
_cell.length_c   1.000
_cell.angle_alpha   90.00
_cell.angle_beta   90.00
_cell.angle_gamma   90.00
#
_symmetry.space_group_name_H-M   'P 1'
#
loop_
_entity.id
_entity.type
_entity.pdbx_description
1 polymer ?
#
loop_
_entity_poly.entity_id
_entity_poly.type
_entity_poly.pdbx_seq_one_letter_code
_entity_poly.pdbx_strand_id
1 'polypeptide(L)'
;ASGIREGARGTVSNRRLNSALVAVQFALSLVLLIGAGLLGKAFWQLTSVAPGFNPENVVTVRVDLPKARYEMVPAQTQFREQVLENMNSLPGVSAAMVSEIPLGGNAINHNFIIEGRPALTPGEEPELYSRSVAGEYFQVLGIPIVQGRTLTRDDRSGTPLVGVINESMA
;
A
#
# COMPACT_ATOMS: atom_id res chain seq x y z
N ALA A 1 67.20 -40.23 -29.74
CA ALA A 1 66.33 -40.46 -28.59
C ALA A 1 66.22 -39.20 -27.71
N SER A 2 65.41 -38.27 -28.10
CA SER A 2 65.08 -37.10 -27.22
C SER A 2 63.81 -36.47 -27.74
N GLY A 3 62.70 -36.81 -27.14
CA GLY A 3 61.42 -36.24 -27.58
C GLY A 3 60.18 -36.80 -26.88
N ILE A 4 60.16 -36.86 -25.54
CA ILE A 4 58.91 -37.10 -24.79
C ILE A 4 59.12 -36.50 -23.39
N ARG A 5 59.05 -35.17 -23.27
CA ARG A 5 58.98 -34.53 -21.93
C ARG A 5 58.29 -33.21 -21.88
N GLU A 6 57.56 -32.78 -22.92
CA GLU A 6 56.91 -31.51 -22.90
C GLU A 6 55.37 -31.59 -22.70
N GLY A 7 54.78 -32.78 -22.73
CA GLY A 7 53.26 -32.92 -22.62
C GLY A 7 52.71 -32.90 -21.22
N ALA A 8 53.49 -33.06 -20.15
CA ALA A 8 52.96 -33.31 -18.81
C ALA A 8 52.67 -32.04 -17.96
N ARG A 9 53.30 -30.91 -18.32
CA ARG A 9 53.07 -29.66 -17.53
C ARG A 9 51.84 -28.89 -17.94
N GLY A 10 51.36 -28.98 -19.17
CA GLY A 10 50.16 -28.28 -19.64
C GLY A 10 48.87 -28.90 -19.12
N THR A 11 48.81 -30.20 -18.97
CA THR A 11 47.60 -30.93 -18.52
C THR A 11 47.28 -30.73 -17.03
N VAL A 12 48.27 -30.56 -16.17
CA VAL A 12 48.05 -30.34 -14.72
C VAL A 12 47.59 -28.91 -14.44
N SER A 13 48.09 -27.93 -15.20
CA SER A 13 47.68 -26.53 -15.10
C SER A 13 46.21 -26.35 -15.51
N ASN A 14 45.81 -26.93 -16.64
CA ASN A 14 44.42 -26.87 -17.12
C ASN A 14 43.43 -27.58 -16.18
N ARG A 15 43.82 -28.64 -15.53
CA ARG A 15 42.97 -29.35 -14.58
C ARG A 15 42.71 -28.54 -13.32
N ARG A 16 43.68 -27.82 -12.80
CA ARG A 16 43.53 -26.92 -11.65
C ARG A 16 42.62 -25.72 -12.00
N LEU A 17 42.81 -25.17 -13.18
CA LEU A 17 42.05 -24.06 -13.69
C LEU A 17 40.56 -24.46 -13.84
N ASN A 18 40.29 -25.62 -14.45
CA ASN A 18 38.92 -26.14 -14.60
C ASN A 18 38.26 -26.42 -13.24
N SER A 19 39.02 -26.99 -12.29
CA SER A 19 38.47 -27.21 -10.93
C SER A 19 38.16 -25.91 -10.21
N ALA A 20 38.98 -24.86 -10.37
CA ALA A 20 38.74 -23.56 -9.81
C ALA A 20 37.48 -22.89 -10.44
N LEU A 21 37.33 -22.99 -11.76
CA LEU A 21 36.14 -22.49 -12.46
C LEU A 21 34.84 -23.17 -11.98
N VAL A 22 34.88 -24.50 -11.85
CA VAL A 22 33.71 -25.25 -11.32
C VAL A 22 33.42 -24.83 -9.89
N ALA A 23 34.43 -24.69 -9.03
CA ALA A 23 34.20 -24.24 -7.65
C ALA A 23 33.58 -22.83 -7.57
N VAL A 24 34.06 -21.88 -8.39
CA VAL A 24 33.51 -20.53 -8.49
C VAL A 24 32.08 -20.56 -9.00
N GLN A 25 31.80 -21.40 -10.01
CA GLN A 25 30.44 -21.54 -10.53
C GLN A 25 29.47 -22.10 -9.47
N PHE A 26 29.89 -23.11 -8.71
CA PHE A 26 29.09 -23.63 -7.59
C PHE A 26 28.85 -22.58 -6.50
N ALA A 27 29.90 -21.85 -6.12
CA ALA A 27 29.79 -20.78 -5.11
C ALA A 27 28.83 -19.69 -5.56
N LEU A 28 28.93 -19.26 -6.82
CA LEU A 28 28.04 -18.25 -7.39
C LEU A 28 26.58 -18.74 -7.45
N SER A 29 26.39 -19.99 -7.90
CA SER A 29 25.06 -20.61 -7.92
C SER A 29 24.44 -20.70 -6.53
N LEU A 30 25.22 -21.02 -5.50
CA LEU A 30 24.75 -21.07 -4.13
C LEU A 30 24.34 -19.69 -3.61
N VAL A 31 25.16 -18.66 -3.88
CA VAL A 31 24.83 -17.28 -3.50
C VAL A 31 23.52 -16.81 -4.17
N LEU A 32 23.37 -17.10 -5.47
CA LEU A 32 22.15 -16.77 -6.19
C LEU A 32 20.92 -17.51 -5.66
N LEU A 33 21.08 -18.78 -5.31
CA LEU A 33 19.98 -19.59 -4.74
C LEU A 33 19.55 -19.05 -3.38
N ILE A 34 20.51 -18.70 -2.51
CA ILE A 34 20.22 -18.09 -1.21
C ILE A 34 19.50 -16.73 -1.41
N GLY A 35 20.03 -15.91 -2.31
CA GLY A 35 19.42 -14.61 -2.64
C GLY A 35 17.99 -14.77 -3.15
N ALA A 36 17.75 -15.68 -4.06
CA ALA A 36 16.40 -15.98 -4.57
C ALA A 36 15.46 -16.49 -3.47
N GLY A 37 15.95 -17.35 -2.57
CA GLY A 37 15.17 -17.83 -1.43
C GLY A 37 14.78 -16.71 -0.46
N LEU A 38 15.70 -15.79 -0.16
CA LEU A 38 15.41 -14.63 0.70
C LEU A 38 14.41 -13.67 0.04
N LEU A 39 14.55 -13.40 -1.25
CA LEU A 39 13.61 -12.58 -2.00
C LEU A 39 12.21 -13.23 -2.04
N GLY A 40 12.14 -14.53 -2.30
CA GLY A 40 10.87 -15.27 -2.27
C GLY A 40 10.21 -15.22 -0.91
N LYS A 41 10.98 -15.37 0.18
CA LYS A 41 10.46 -15.24 1.55
C LYS A 41 9.95 -13.82 1.83
N ALA A 42 10.71 -12.80 1.46
CA ALA A 42 10.30 -11.40 1.65
C ALA A 42 9.02 -11.08 0.85
N PHE A 43 8.94 -11.55 -0.39
CA PHE A 43 7.73 -11.40 -1.21
C PHE A 43 6.52 -12.07 -0.56
N TRP A 44 6.68 -13.32 -0.10
CA TRP A 44 5.59 -14.01 0.61
C TRP A 44 5.13 -13.26 1.85
N GLN A 45 6.06 -12.78 2.67
CA GLN A 45 5.72 -11.99 3.86
C GLN A 45 4.95 -10.72 3.50
N LEU A 46 5.37 -9.98 2.46
CA LEU A 46 4.68 -8.79 2.00
C LEU A 46 3.27 -9.06 1.49
N THR A 47 3.07 -10.15 0.75
CA THR A 47 1.77 -10.51 0.18
C THR A 47 0.82 -11.19 1.16
N SER A 48 1.33 -11.72 2.28
CA SER A 48 0.53 -12.37 3.32
C SER A 48 0.04 -11.41 4.42
N VAL A 49 0.46 -10.14 4.40
CA VAL A 49 -0.05 -9.15 5.34
C VAL A 49 -1.52 -8.86 5.01
N ALA A 50 -2.40 -9.04 5.99
CA ALA A 50 -3.79 -8.66 5.85
C ALA A 50 -3.89 -7.13 5.66
N PRO A 51 -4.54 -6.65 4.59
CA PRO A 51 -4.59 -5.22 4.28
C PRO A 51 -5.48 -4.43 5.24
N GLY A 52 -6.16 -5.08 6.19
CA GLY A 52 -7.07 -4.45 7.13
C GLY A 52 -8.46 -4.13 6.55
N PHE A 53 -8.73 -4.56 5.33
CA PHE A 53 -10.03 -4.44 4.67
C PHE A 53 -10.28 -5.66 3.78
N ASN A 54 -11.55 -5.90 3.43
CA ASN A 54 -11.92 -6.98 2.52
C ASN A 54 -12.05 -6.43 1.09
N PRO A 55 -11.19 -6.81 0.15
CA PRO A 55 -11.28 -6.41 -1.26
C PRO A 55 -12.26 -7.26 -2.08
N GLU A 56 -12.81 -8.34 -1.54
CA GLU A 56 -13.68 -9.25 -2.26
C GLU A 56 -15.02 -8.59 -2.62
N ASN A 57 -15.45 -8.77 -3.85
CA ASN A 57 -16.69 -8.19 -4.39
C ASN A 57 -16.73 -6.65 -4.38
N VAL A 58 -15.58 -5.98 -4.29
CA VAL A 58 -15.48 -4.52 -4.37
C VAL A 58 -15.08 -4.11 -5.78
N VAL A 59 -15.89 -3.25 -6.39
CA VAL A 59 -15.58 -2.61 -7.68
C VAL A 59 -15.21 -1.18 -7.42
N THR A 60 -14.09 -0.73 -7.94
CA THR A 60 -13.63 0.66 -7.80
C THR A 60 -13.70 1.39 -9.14
N VAL A 61 -14.23 2.60 -9.11
CA VAL A 61 -14.30 3.48 -10.28
C VAL A 61 -13.70 4.82 -9.92
N ARG A 62 -12.77 5.31 -10.72
CA ARG A 62 -12.22 6.66 -10.58
C ARG A 62 -13.07 7.65 -11.34
N VAL A 63 -13.46 8.72 -10.66
CA VAL A 63 -14.24 9.81 -11.26
C VAL A 63 -13.47 11.11 -11.11
N ASP A 64 -13.05 11.69 -12.22
CA ASP A 64 -12.39 12.98 -12.26
C ASP A 64 -13.42 14.05 -12.66
N LEU A 65 -13.69 14.99 -11.76
CA LEU A 65 -14.67 16.07 -12.00
C LEU A 65 -14.05 17.23 -12.77
N PRO A 66 -14.62 17.62 -13.93
CA PRO A 66 -14.13 18.77 -14.68
C PRO A 66 -14.22 20.06 -13.85
N LYS A 67 -13.12 20.75 -13.66
CA LYS A 67 -13.06 21.99 -12.87
C LYS A 67 -14.08 23.04 -13.34
N ALA A 68 -14.25 23.19 -14.66
CA ALA A 68 -15.18 24.18 -15.24
C ALA A 68 -16.63 24.06 -14.71
N ARG A 69 -17.07 22.86 -14.34
CA ARG A 69 -18.44 22.60 -13.83
C ARG A 69 -18.49 22.41 -12.32
N TYR A 70 -17.42 21.94 -11.73
CA TYR A 70 -17.36 21.53 -10.32
C TYR A 70 -16.29 22.31 -9.54
N GLU A 71 -16.11 23.59 -9.87
CA GLU A 71 -15.15 24.45 -9.18
C GLU A 71 -15.60 24.72 -7.72
N MET A 72 -16.91 24.86 -7.51
CA MET A 72 -17.46 25.16 -6.20
C MET A 72 -17.74 23.90 -5.39
N VAL A 73 -17.37 23.93 -4.10
CA VAL A 73 -17.59 22.82 -3.15
C VAL A 73 -19.02 22.32 -3.10
N PRO A 74 -20.08 23.19 -3.09
CA PRO A 74 -21.46 22.73 -3.08
C PRO A 74 -21.83 21.84 -4.27
N ALA A 75 -21.35 22.18 -5.48
CA ALA A 75 -21.60 21.38 -6.68
C ALA A 75 -20.95 20.00 -6.62
N GLN A 76 -19.74 19.92 -6.05
CA GLN A 76 -19.05 18.64 -5.81
C GLN A 76 -19.81 17.80 -4.78
N THR A 77 -20.29 18.40 -3.70
CA THR A 77 -21.04 17.71 -2.65
C THR A 77 -22.34 17.15 -3.19
N GLN A 78 -23.11 17.96 -3.93
CA GLN A 78 -24.34 17.52 -4.56
C GLN A 78 -24.12 16.36 -5.54
N PHE A 79 -23.07 16.42 -6.35
CA PHE A 79 -22.72 15.33 -7.25
C PHE A 79 -22.45 14.03 -6.47
N ARG A 80 -21.65 14.09 -5.41
CA ARG A 80 -21.31 12.92 -4.58
C ARG A 80 -22.56 12.31 -3.94
N GLU A 81 -23.43 13.13 -3.40
CA GLU A 81 -24.69 12.69 -2.78
C GLU A 81 -25.59 12.00 -3.81
N GLN A 82 -25.75 12.58 -4.99
CA GLN A 82 -26.57 11.99 -6.06
C GLN A 82 -26.00 10.65 -6.56
N VAL A 83 -24.67 10.55 -6.72
CA VAL A 83 -24.07 9.28 -7.14
C VAL A 83 -24.25 8.21 -6.08
N LEU A 84 -24.01 8.52 -4.80
CA LEU A 84 -24.19 7.56 -3.71
C LEU A 84 -25.66 7.11 -3.59
N GLU A 85 -26.61 8.05 -3.73
CA GLU A 85 -28.03 7.73 -3.69
C GLU A 85 -28.44 6.82 -4.85
N ASN A 86 -28.03 7.15 -6.08
CA ASN A 86 -28.30 6.34 -7.26
C ASN A 86 -27.68 4.95 -7.17
N MET A 87 -26.46 4.83 -6.67
CA MET A 87 -25.81 3.52 -6.52
C MET A 87 -26.50 2.68 -5.43
N ASN A 88 -26.80 3.28 -4.28
CA ASN A 88 -27.45 2.57 -3.18
C ASN A 88 -28.94 2.23 -3.47
N SER A 89 -29.55 2.82 -4.50
CA SER A 89 -30.87 2.42 -4.95
C SER A 89 -30.90 1.11 -5.74
N LEU A 90 -29.73 0.62 -6.17
CA LEU A 90 -29.62 -0.65 -6.89
C LEU A 90 -29.66 -1.82 -5.91
N PRO A 91 -30.47 -2.86 -6.20
CA PRO A 91 -30.57 -4.02 -5.32
C PRO A 91 -29.22 -4.73 -5.12
N GLY A 92 -28.83 -4.95 -3.86
CA GLY A 92 -27.60 -5.66 -3.51
C GLY A 92 -26.31 -4.85 -3.71
N VAL A 93 -26.41 -3.55 -3.94
CA VAL A 93 -25.27 -2.65 -4.08
C VAL A 93 -25.17 -1.73 -2.87
N SER A 94 -24.00 -1.72 -2.23
CA SER A 94 -23.64 -0.70 -1.21
C SER A 94 -22.51 0.14 -1.79
N ALA A 95 -22.65 1.45 -1.75
CA ALA A 95 -21.68 2.37 -2.36
C ALA A 95 -21.05 3.29 -1.32
N ALA A 96 -19.80 3.59 -1.55
CA ALA A 96 -19.03 4.55 -0.77
C ALA A 96 -18.12 5.37 -1.70
N MET A 97 -17.70 6.52 -1.24
CA MET A 97 -16.68 7.32 -1.91
C MET A 97 -15.49 7.57 -0.99
N VAL A 98 -14.34 7.67 -1.59
CA VAL A 98 -13.08 7.96 -0.90
C VAL A 98 -12.22 8.84 -1.78
N SER A 99 -11.48 9.76 -1.16
CA SER A 99 -10.53 10.61 -1.90
C SER A 99 -9.40 9.80 -2.54
N GLU A 100 -8.97 8.74 -1.87
CA GLU A 100 -7.91 7.82 -2.32
C GLU A 100 -8.23 6.39 -1.87
N ILE A 101 -8.14 5.45 -2.78
CA ILE A 101 -8.33 4.03 -2.45
C ILE A 101 -7.22 3.54 -1.52
N PRO A 102 -7.51 2.64 -0.58
CA PRO A 102 -6.49 2.01 0.24
C PRO A 102 -5.38 1.39 -0.63
N LEU A 103 -4.13 1.56 -0.21
CA LEU A 103 -2.94 1.08 -0.93
C LEU A 103 -2.71 1.72 -2.32
N GLY A 104 -3.43 2.77 -2.69
CA GLY A 104 -3.31 3.45 -3.99
C GLY A 104 -2.06 4.32 -4.16
N GLY A 105 -1.26 4.50 -3.12
CA GLY A 105 0.04 5.16 -3.19
C GLY A 105 0.04 6.69 -3.14
N ASN A 106 -1.11 7.35 -3.21
CA ASN A 106 -1.22 8.82 -3.24
C ASN A 106 -1.89 9.41 -2.00
N ALA A 107 -1.68 8.81 -0.82
CA ALA A 107 -2.27 9.31 0.40
C ALA A 107 -1.76 10.72 0.73
N ILE A 108 -2.69 11.62 1.09
CA ILE A 108 -2.33 12.97 1.50
C ILE A 108 -1.74 12.89 2.90
N ASN A 109 -0.53 13.39 3.03
CA ASN A 109 0.19 13.44 4.29
C ASN A 109 -0.06 14.77 4.98
N HIS A 110 -0.35 14.74 6.27
CA HIS A 110 -0.55 15.91 7.10
C HIS A 110 0.19 15.76 8.41
N ASN A 111 0.79 16.83 8.87
CA ASN A 111 1.27 16.92 10.23
C ASN A 111 0.09 17.25 11.16
N PHE A 112 0.11 16.74 12.37
CA PHE A 112 -0.93 17.03 13.35
C PHE A 112 -0.34 17.33 14.72
N ILE A 113 -1.12 18.06 15.50
CA ILE A 113 -0.79 18.42 16.88
C ILE A 113 -1.89 17.85 17.78
N ILE A 114 -1.49 17.20 18.85
CA ILE A 114 -2.42 16.68 19.85
C ILE A 114 -2.70 17.79 20.85
N GLU A 115 -3.97 18.22 20.94
CA GLU A 115 -4.41 19.20 21.90
C GLU A 115 -4.12 18.73 23.33
N GLY A 116 -3.57 19.63 24.15
CA GLY A 116 -3.19 19.31 25.54
C GLY A 116 -1.79 18.69 25.71
N ARG A 117 -1.06 18.42 24.62
CA ARG A 117 0.35 18.02 24.68
C ARG A 117 1.29 19.22 24.45
N PRO A 118 2.52 19.20 24.99
CA PRO A 118 3.52 20.21 24.68
C PRO A 118 3.75 20.33 23.18
N ALA A 119 3.97 21.57 22.72
CA ALA A 119 4.32 21.80 21.31
C ALA A 119 5.65 21.10 21.00
N LEU A 120 5.67 20.40 19.88
CA LEU A 120 6.86 19.75 19.35
C LEU A 120 7.73 20.76 18.60
N THR A 121 9.00 20.44 18.42
CA THR A 121 9.90 21.24 17.58
C THR A 121 9.40 21.20 16.13
N PRO A 122 9.43 22.33 15.39
CA PRO A 122 9.07 22.34 13.98
C PRO A 122 9.86 21.27 13.20
N GLY A 123 9.12 20.37 12.52
CA GLY A 123 9.67 19.23 11.79
C GLY A 123 9.71 17.92 12.57
N GLU A 124 9.31 17.91 13.84
CA GLU A 124 9.14 16.70 14.65
C GLU A 124 7.65 16.32 14.85
N GLU A 125 6.75 17.08 14.23
CA GLU A 125 5.32 16.77 14.29
C GLU A 125 5.04 15.41 13.67
N PRO A 126 4.21 14.58 14.31
CA PRO A 126 3.84 13.29 13.74
C PRO A 126 3.02 13.49 12.47
N GLU A 127 3.27 12.63 11.50
CA GLU A 127 2.59 12.60 10.22
C GLU A 127 1.44 11.59 10.23
N LEU A 128 0.36 11.94 9.59
CA LEU A 128 -0.76 11.03 9.36
C LEU A 128 -1.16 11.03 7.88
N TYR A 129 -1.65 9.91 7.43
CA TYR A 129 -2.30 9.77 6.13
C TYR A 129 -3.80 9.92 6.31
N SER A 130 -4.37 11.01 5.77
CA SER A 130 -5.80 11.26 5.86
C SER A 130 -6.52 10.88 4.56
N ARG A 131 -7.77 10.45 4.71
CA ARG A 131 -8.69 10.19 3.62
C ARG A 131 -10.05 10.79 3.95
N SER A 132 -10.64 11.49 2.99
CA SER A 132 -12.03 11.89 3.09
C SER A 132 -12.89 10.76 2.56
N VAL A 133 -13.86 10.35 3.34
CA VAL A 133 -14.79 9.26 2.99
C VAL A 133 -16.23 9.73 3.04
N ALA A 134 -17.10 9.09 2.27
CA ALA A 134 -18.54 9.33 2.29
C ALA A 134 -19.29 8.01 2.03
N GLY A 135 -20.56 7.96 2.45
CA GLY A 135 -21.36 6.73 2.40
C GLY A 135 -20.91 5.69 3.41
N GLU A 136 -21.16 4.44 3.12
CA GLU A 136 -20.91 3.30 4.01
C GLU A 136 -19.50 2.73 3.87
N TYR A 137 -18.47 3.59 3.82
CA TYR A 137 -17.09 3.22 3.49
C TYR A 137 -16.55 2.06 4.33
N PHE A 138 -16.72 2.10 5.64
CA PHE A 138 -16.21 1.06 6.53
C PHE A 138 -16.92 -0.27 6.34
N GLN A 139 -18.24 -0.20 6.08
CA GLN A 139 -19.06 -1.38 5.82
C GLN A 139 -18.74 -2.01 4.46
N VAL A 140 -18.64 -1.20 3.40
CA VAL A 140 -18.29 -1.65 2.04
C VAL A 140 -16.95 -2.36 2.00
N LEU A 141 -15.98 -1.87 2.77
CA LEU A 141 -14.64 -2.46 2.85
C LEU A 141 -14.49 -3.50 3.98
N GLY A 142 -15.55 -3.79 4.74
CA GLY A 142 -15.48 -4.73 5.86
C GLY A 142 -14.52 -4.30 6.97
N ILE A 143 -14.29 -3.00 7.15
CA ILE A 143 -13.40 -2.46 8.19
C ILE A 143 -14.17 -2.39 9.51
N PRO A 144 -13.79 -3.16 10.53
CA PRO A 144 -14.48 -3.15 11.80
C PRO A 144 -14.22 -1.85 12.58
N ILE A 145 -15.26 -1.32 13.21
CA ILE A 145 -15.11 -0.24 14.19
C ILE A 145 -14.95 -0.88 15.57
N VAL A 146 -13.78 -0.72 16.15
CA VAL A 146 -13.44 -1.33 17.45
C VAL A 146 -14.06 -0.53 18.60
N GLN A 147 -14.10 0.80 18.48
CA GLN A 147 -14.65 1.68 19.49
C GLN A 147 -15.28 2.93 18.84
N GLY A 148 -16.35 3.44 19.42
CA GLY A 148 -17.05 4.62 18.92
C GLY A 148 -18.07 4.29 17.83
N ARG A 149 -18.18 5.14 16.81
CA ARG A 149 -19.13 4.99 15.71
C ARG A 149 -18.48 5.28 14.34
N THR A 150 -19.12 4.86 13.29
CA THR A 150 -18.80 5.27 11.92
C THR A 150 -19.19 6.72 11.67
N LEU A 151 -18.70 7.27 10.58
CA LEU A 151 -19.15 8.56 10.04
C LEU A 151 -20.56 8.42 9.45
N THR A 152 -21.37 9.46 9.63
CA THR A 152 -22.74 9.52 9.13
C THR A 152 -22.96 10.73 8.22
N ARG A 153 -24.13 10.85 7.60
CA ARG A 153 -24.48 12.03 6.78
C ARG A 153 -24.58 13.34 7.60
N ASP A 154 -24.69 13.24 8.91
CA ASP A 154 -24.72 14.39 9.81
C ASP A 154 -23.35 14.97 10.07
N ASP A 155 -22.28 14.20 9.82
CA ASP A 155 -20.88 14.62 9.93
C ASP A 155 -20.49 15.40 8.65
N ARG A 156 -20.98 16.63 8.54
CA ARG A 156 -20.84 17.48 7.34
C ARG A 156 -20.26 18.85 7.65
N SER A 157 -19.97 19.62 6.62
CA SER A 157 -19.51 21.00 6.78
C SER A 157 -20.48 21.81 7.63
N GLY A 158 -19.96 22.52 8.62
CA GLY A 158 -20.76 23.30 9.58
C GLY A 158 -21.13 22.56 10.88
N THR A 159 -20.77 21.29 11.01
CA THR A 159 -20.83 20.53 12.26
C THR A 159 -19.43 20.33 12.85
N PRO A 160 -19.29 19.92 14.11
CA PRO A 160 -17.99 19.59 14.68
C PRO A 160 -17.26 18.57 13.82
N LEU A 161 -15.97 18.82 13.55
CA LEU A 161 -15.15 17.90 12.77
C LEU A 161 -14.94 16.60 13.57
N VAL A 162 -15.14 15.49 12.90
CA VAL A 162 -14.96 14.15 13.45
C VAL A 162 -14.08 13.32 12.53
N GLY A 163 -13.38 12.35 13.09
CA GLY A 163 -12.55 11.44 12.35
C GLY A 163 -12.54 10.05 12.98
N VAL A 164 -12.23 9.06 12.15
CA VAL A 164 -11.95 7.71 12.61
C VAL A 164 -10.45 7.51 12.49
N ILE A 165 -9.82 7.08 13.56
CA ILE A 165 -8.38 6.81 13.65
C ILE A 165 -8.15 5.31 13.77
N ASN A 166 -6.97 4.84 13.39
CA ASN A 166 -6.57 3.45 13.62
C ASN A 166 -6.04 3.26 15.05
N GLU A 167 -5.93 1.99 15.48
CA GLU A 167 -5.43 1.65 16.81
C GLU A 167 -4.01 2.17 17.09
N SER A 168 -3.18 2.30 16.06
CA SER A 168 -1.80 2.81 16.22
C SER A 168 -1.76 4.31 16.54
N MET A 169 -2.83 5.03 16.27
CA MET A 169 -2.95 6.47 16.54
C MET A 169 -3.70 6.75 17.86
N ALA A 170 -4.48 5.78 18.35
CA ALA A 170 -5.23 5.87 19.59
C ALA A 170 -4.32 5.69 20.81
#